data_47484fee2ebc6909b8cbb3a6bd53d79c
#
_entry.id   47484fee2ebc6909b8cbb3a6bd53d79c
#
_cell.length_a   1.000
_cell.length_b   1.000
_cell.length_c   1.000
_cell.angle_alpha   90.00
_cell.angle_beta   90.00
_cell.angle_gamma   90.00
#
_symmetry.space_group_name_H-M   'P 1'
#
loop_
_entity.id
_entity.type
_entity.pdbx_description
1 polymer ?
#
loop_
_entity_poly.entity_id
_entity_poly.type
_entity_poly.pdbx_seq_one_letter_code
_entity_poly.pdbx_strand_id
1 'polypeptide(L)' 'MQLQIKNMTCGGCVRGVTKAIQSIDPAANVAADPDMRLVVVTTQVAEEEVVGALNSAGFPAQRV' A
#
# COMPACT_ATOMS: atom_id res chain seq x y z
N MET A 1 -10.18 0.25 -0.24
CA MET A 1 -9.62 1.23 0.72
C MET A 1 -8.64 2.15 0.01
N GLN A 2 -8.51 3.36 0.46
CA GLN A 2 -7.61 4.35 -0.11
C GLN A 2 -6.64 4.82 0.97
N LEU A 3 -5.35 4.78 0.65
CA LEU A 3 -4.30 5.10 1.62
C LEU A 3 -3.34 6.13 1.03
N GLN A 4 -2.84 7.01 1.86
CA GLN A 4 -1.78 7.94 1.48
C GLN A 4 -0.45 7.44 2.02
N ILE A 5 0.54 7.36 1.15
CA ILE A 5 1.88 6.90 1.50
C ILE A 5 2.88 7.97 1.07
N LYS A 6 3.31 8.78 2.02
CA LYS A 6 4.16 9.94 1.74
C LYS A 6 5.54 9.54 1.21
N ASN A 7 6.00 8.33 1.54
CA ASN A 7 7.30 7.83 1.09
C ASN A 7 7.26 7.21 -0.30
N MET A 8 6.08 7.12 -0.91
CA MET A 8 5.93 6.51 -2.23
C MET A 8 6.17 7.57 -3.30
N THR A 9 7.42 7.70 -3.72
CA THR A 9 7.81 8.78 -4.63
C THR A 9 8.34 8.31 -5.97
N CYS A 10 8.43 7.00 -6.21
CA CYS A 10 8.99 6.47 -7.45
C CYS A 10 8.42 5.08 -7.78
N GLY A 11 8.72 4.58 -8.98
CA GLY A 11 8.23 3.27 -9.41
C GLY A 11 8.72 2.11 -8.56
N GLY A 12 9.94 2.19 -8.03
CA GLY A 12 10.44 1.19 -7.11
C GLY A 12 9.65 1.13 -5.81
N CYS A 13 9.20 2.28 -5.33
CA CYS A 13 8.35 2.36 -4.14
C CYS A 13 6.99 1.72 -4.41
N VAL A 14 6.42 1.94 -5.59
CA VAL A 14 5.16 1.30 -5.98
C VAL A 14 5.27 -0.21 -5.93
N ARG A 15 6.37 -0.76 -6.43
CA ARG A 15 6.59 -2.21 -6.38
C ARG A 15 6.73 -2.71 -4.95
N GLY A 16 7.44 -1.97 -4.11
CA GLY A 16 7.59 -2.32 -2.69
C GLY A 16 6.26 -2.33 -1.96
N VAL A 17 5.43 -1.31 -2.19
CA VAL A 17 4.10 -1.21 -1.60
C VAL A 17 3.23 -2.39 -2.06
N THR A 18 3.20 -2.66 -3.36
CA THR A 18 2.43 -3.77 -3.92
C THR A 18 2.88 -5.10 -3.30
N LYS A 19 4.18 -5.31 -3.22
CA LYS A 19 4.73 -6.54 -2.68
C LYS A 19 4.37 -6.73 -1.21
N ALA A 20 4.43 -5.64 -0.43
CA ALA A 20 4.07 -5.69 0.99
C ALA A 20 2.61 -6.09 1.17
N ILE A 21 1.71 -5.53 0.37
CA ILE A 21 0.29 -5.86 0.45
C ILE A 21 0.04 -7.29 -0.01
N GLN A 22 0.66 -7.72 -1.10
CA GLN A 22 0.47 -9.06 -1.63
C GLN A 22 1.09 -10.14 -0.74
N SER A 23 2.00 -9.77 0.15
CA SER A 23 2.55 -10.73 1.11
C SER A 23 1.50 -11.20 2.13
N ILE A 24 0.49 -10.37 2.42
CA ILE A 24 -0.59 -10.73 3.33
C ILE A 24 -1.86 -11.15 2.60
N ASP A 25 -2.00 -10.76 1.32
CA ASP A 25 -3.13 -11.17 0.48
C ASP A 25 -2.67 -11.22 -0.98
N PRO A 26 -2.26 -12.40 -1.48
CA PRO A 26 -1.81 -12.51 -2.86
C PRO A 26 -2.88 -12.15 -3.91
N ALA A 27 -4.15 -12.18 -3.52
CA ALA A 27 -5.25 -11.84 -4.42
C ALA A 27 -5.61 -10.35 -4.37
N ALA A 28 -4.94 -9.56 -3.57
CA ALA A 28 -5.24 -8.14 -3.45
C ALA A 28 -4.95 -7.40 -4.75
N ASN A 29 -5.84 -6.47 -5.11
CA ASN A 29 -5.60 -5.52 -6.19
C ASN A 29 -5.04 -4.24 -5.61
N VAL A 30 -3.92 -3.79 -6.18
CA VAL A 30 -3.24 -2.58 -5.73
C VAL A 30 -3.11 -1.63 -6.91
N ALA A 31 -3.73 -0.47 -6.82
CA ALA A 31 -3.59 0.59 -7.81
C ALA A 31 -2.88 1.76 -7.14
N ALA A 32 -1.64 2.00 -7.52
CA ALA A 32 -0.81 3.02 -6.91
C ALA A 32 -0.62 4.22 -7.84
N ASP A 33 -0.68 5.41 -7.28
CA ASP A 33 -0.43 6.66 -7.99
C ASP A 33 0.69 7.40 -7.26
N PRO A 34 1.95 7.24 -7.69
CA PRO A 34 3.07 7.86 -7.01
C PRO A 34 3.05 9.39 -7.09
N ASP A 35 2.46 9.97 -8.14
CA ASP A 35 2.37 11.42 -8.27
C ASP A 35 1.51 12.02 -7.16
N MET A 36 0.43 11.34 -6.82
CA MET A 36 -0.48 11.75 -5.74
C MET A 36 -0.11 11.10 -4.41
N ARG A 37 0.83 10.16 -4.43
CA ARG A 37 1.22 9.38 -3.25
C ARG A 37 0.05 8.65 -2.61
N LEU A 38 -0.87 8.19 -3.47
CA LEU A 38 -2.07 7.48 -3.06
C LEU A 38 -2.04 6.06 -3.58
N VAL A 39 -2.66 5.18 -2.83
CA VAL A 39 -2.83 3.79 -3.24
C VAL A 39 -4.27 3.38 -2.95
N VAL A 40 -4.88 2.70 -3.92
CA VAL A 40 -6.20 2.11 -3.75
C VAL A 40 -6.01 0.60 -3.69
N VAL A 41 -6.45 0.01 -2.59
CA VAL A 41 -6.30 -1.42 -2.35
C VAL A 41 -7.67 -2.07 -2.30
N THR A 42 -7.87 -3.12 -3.09
CA THR A 42 -9.05 -3.94 -3.04
C THR A 42 -8.66 -5.30 -2.47
N THR A 43 -9.09 -5.57 -1.24
CA THR A 43 -8.71 -6.76 -0.50
C THR A 43 -9.78 -7.10 0.52
N GLN A 44 -9.81 -8.37 0.95
CA GLN A 44 -10.67 -8.81 2.03
C GLN A 44 -9.96 -8.76 3.39
N VAL A 45 -8.68 -8.47 3.39
CA VAL A 45 -7.90 -8.33 4.62
C VAL A 45 -8.28 -7.01 5.30
N ALA A 46 -8.26 -6.98 6.63
CA ALA A 46 -8.59 -5.78 7.38
C ALA A 46 -7.61 -4.65 7.05
N GLU A 47 -8.12 -3.43 6.99
CA GLU A 47 -7.31 -2.25 6.67
C GLU A 47 -6.14 -2.10 7.63
N GLU A 48 -6.35 -2.42 8.91
CA GLU A 48 -5.29 -2.34 9.92
C GLU A 48 -4.12 -3.27 9.59
N GLU A 49 -4.40 -4.44 9.04
CA GLU A 49 -3.35 -5.36 8.64
C GLU A 49 -2.59 -4.86 7.43
N VAL A 50 -3.28 -4.23 6.50
CA VAL A 50 -2.64 -3.62 5.33
C VAL A 50 -1.72 -2.49 5.77
N VAL A 51 -2.22 -1.61 6.63
CA VAL A 51 -1.43 -0.49 7.16
C VAL A 51 -0.22 -1.02 7.94
N GLY A 52 -0.42 -2.06 8.75
CA GLY A 52 0.68 -2.67 9.50
C GLY A 52 1.76 -3.26 8.61
N ALA A 53 1.35 -3.95 7.54
CA ALA A 53 2.30 -4.51 6.58
C ALA A 53 3.10 -3.42 5.88
N LEU A 54 2.44 -2.33 5.51
CA LEU A 54 3.11 -1.20 4.87
C LEU A 54 4.08 -0.50 5.82
N ASN A 55 3.67 -0.31 7.07
CA ASN A 55 4.55 0.28 8.08
C ASN A 55 5.80 -0.59 8.28
N SER A 56 5.63 -1.90 8.35
CA SER A 56 6.75 -2.84 8.51
C SER A 56 7.69 -2.83 7.31
N ALA A 57 7.16 -2.55 6.12
CA ALA A 57 7.97 -2.48 4.91
C ALA A 57 8.65 -1.11 4.70
N GLY A 58 8.45 -0.17 5.62
CA GLY A 58 9.04 1.17 5.51
C GLY A 58 8.18 2.16 4.72
N PHE A 59 6.89 1.86 4.54
CA PHE A 59 5.95 2.74 3.85
C PHE A 59 4.79 3.11 4.77
N PRO A 60 5.01 4.01 5.74
CA PRO A 60 3.93 4.41 6.63
C PRO A 60 2.73 4.92 5.85
N ALA A 61 1.58 4.33 6.09
CA ALA A 61 0.36 4.63 5.36
C ALA A 61 -0.69 5.25 6.27
N GLN A 62 -1.45 6.20 5.72
CA GLN A 62 -2.55 6.85 6.43
C GLN A 62 -3.82 6.67 5.63
N ARG A 63 -4.93 6.45 6.32
CA ARG A 63 -6.25 6.39 5.69
C ARG A 63 -6.65 7.77 5.17
N VAL A 64 -7.28 7.76 4.02
CA VAL A 64 -7.74 8.99 3.37
C VAL A 64 -9.27 8.98 3.25
#